data_4b6954935b44e1cfc307f4ff7622a77a
#
_entry.id   4b6954935b44e1cfc307f4ff7622a77a
#
_cell.length_a   1.000
_cell.length_b   1.000
_cell.length_c   1.000
_cell.angle_alpha   90.00
_cell.angle_beta   90.00
_cell.angle_gamma   90.00
#
_symmetry.space_group_name_H-M   'P 1'
#
loop_
_entity.id
_entity.type
_entity.pdbx_description
1 polymer ?
#
loop_
_entity_poly.entity_id
_entity_poly.type
_entity_poly.pdbx_seq_one_letter_code
_entity_poly.pdbx_strand_id
1 'polypeptide(L)'
;MKFRGRAWVLVLVMLLALATAALAAEKGFLWDGTQWKDMTTDIKVAYVKGIGNMADFENAAGGSGQAACISKGFVAELKTKTIAQVIAEVDKFYKENPTKLDLPVVAVILQRCTKLCAPTAEKK
;
A
#
# COMPACT_ATOMS: atom_id res chain seq x y z
N MET A 1 7.92 -3.31 52.55
CA MET A 1 8.57 -2.49 51.50
C MET A 1 8.84 -3.20 50.16
N LYS A 2 8.50 -4.43 49.98
CA LYS A 2 8.72 -5.20 48.72
C LYS A 2 7.64 -4.99 47.62
N PHE A 3 6.58 -4.25 47.89
CA PHE A 3 5.47 -4.04 46.93
C PHE A 3 5.67 -2.88 45.94
N ARG A 4 6.53 -1.91 46.27
CA ARG A 4 6.73 -0.72 45.41
C ARG A 4 7.47 -1.03 44.09
N GLY A 5 8.42 -1.99 44.12
CA GLY A 5 9.19 -2.37 42.93
C GLY A 5 8.35 -3.10 41.85
N ARG A 6 7.37 -3.93 42.30
CA ARG A 6 6.50 -4.69 41.40
C ARG A 6 5.52 -3.78 40.64
N ALA A 7 5.02 -2.74 41.31
CA ALA A 7 4.12 -1.77 40.67
C ALA A 7 4.84 -0.98 39.59
N TRP A 8 6.07 -0.57 39.81
CA TRP A 8 6.87 0.15 38.81
C TRP A 8 7.22 -0.70 37.58
N VAL A 9 7.51 -1.99 37.76
CA VAL A 9 7.76 -2.92 36.66
C VAL A 9 6.51 -3.12 35.80
N LEU A 10 5.32 -3.25 36.44
CA LEU A 10 4.07 -3.38 35.70
C LEU A 10 3.71 -2.12 34.90
N VAL A 11 3.95 -0.95 35.46
CA VAL A 11 3.74 0.34 34.75
C VAL A 11 4.69 0.48 33.57
N LEU A 12 5.96 0.09 33.72
CA LEU A 12 6.94 0.10 32.63
C LEU A 12 6.58 -0.89 31.51
N VAL A 13 6.13 -2.09 31.84
CA VAL A 13 5.69 -3.08 30.84
C VAL A 13 4.43 -2.60 30.11
N MET A 14 3.49 -1.97 30.82
CA MET A 14 2.29 -1.39 30.19
C MET A 14 2.62 -0.23 29.25
N LEU A 15 3.56 0.64 29.63
CA LEU A 15 4.03 1.75 28.77
C LEU A 15 4.76 1.24 27.52
N LEU A 16 5.56 0.17 27.63
CA LEU A 16 6.21 -0.45 26.48
C LEU A 16 5.18 -1.11 25.54
N ALA A 17 4.14 -1.76 26.06
CA ALA A 17 3.09 -2.37 25.26
C ALA A 17 2.25 -1.32 24.49
N LEU A 18 1.99 -0.15 25.11
CA LEU A 18 1.31 0.96 24.47
C LEU A 18 2.17 1.61 23.36
N ALA A 19 3.49 1.69 23.55
CA ALA A 19 4.40 2.22 22.55
C ALA A 19 4.47 1.32 21.31
N THR A 20 4.44 -0.01 21.47
CA THR A 20 4.43 -0.95 20.33
C THR A 20 3.10 -0.92 19.57
N ALA A 21 1.98 -0.70 20.24
CA ALA A 21 0.68 -0.54 19.59
C ALA A 21 0.59 0.77 18.77
N ALA A 22 1.19 1.86 19.25
CA ALA A 22 1.26 3.13 18.52
C ALA A 22 2.11 3.03 17.24
N LEU A 23 3.24 2.31 17.28
CA LEU A 23 4.09 2.06 16.10
C LEU A 23 3.37 1.17 15.05
N ALA A 24 2.52 0.23 15.47
CA ALA A 24 1.70 -0.56 14.55
C ALA A 24 0.58 0.26 13.88
N ALA A 25 0.07 1.30 14.55
CA ALA A 25 -0.97 2.20 14.00
C ALA A 25 -0.42 3.16 12.92
N GLU A 26 0.89 3.43 12.87
CA GLU A 26 1.52 4.29 11.85
C GLU A 26 1.67 3.63 10.47
N LYS A 27 1.50 2.30 10.34
CA LYS A 27 1.56 1.61 9.03
C LYS A 27 0.40 1.99 8.08
N GLY A 28 -0.60 2.72 8.55
CA GLY A 28 -1.72 3.18 7.75
C GLY A 28 -2.56 2.03 7.17
N PHE A 29 -3.37 2.33 6.16
CA PHE A 29 -4.23 1.35 5.47
C PHE A 29 -3.55 0.67 4.28
N LEU A 30 -2.25 0.86 4.08
CA LEU A 30 -1.54 0.29 2.94
C LEU A 30 -1.22 -1.19 3.19
N TRP A 31 -1.79 -2.06 2.38
CA TRP A 31 -1.41 -3.46 2.36
C TRP A 31 -0.10 -3.66 1.62
N ASP A 32 0.72 -4.58 2.13
CA ASP A 32 2.02 -4.95 1.57
C ASP A 32 2.04 -6.42 1.10
N GLY A 33 3.20 -6.90 0.69
CA GLY A 33 3.36 -8.26 0.20
C GLY A 33 3.07 -9.33 1.25
N THR A 34 3.13 -9.01 2.54
CA THR A 34 2.82 -9.98 3.60
C THR A 34 1.33 -10.30 3.63
N GLN A 35 0.46 -9.30 3.49
CA GLN A 35 -0.97 -9.52 3.37
C GLN A 35 -1.34 -10.06 1.98
N TRP A 36 -0.72 -9.53 0.91
CA TRP A 36 -1.03 -9.89 -0.46
C TRP A 36 -0.92 -11.38 -0.75
N LYS A 37 0.15 -12.03 -0.31
CA LYS A 37 0.37 -13.46 -0.56
C LYS A 37 -0.69 -14.36 0.10
N ASP A 38 -1.33 -13.88 1.18
CA ASP A 38 -2.34 -14.62 1.94
C ASP A 38 -3.79 -14.30 1.45
N MET A 39 -3.96 -13.34 0.52
CA MET A 39 -5.25 -12.99 -0.06
C MET A 39 -5.73 -14.05 -1.06
N THR A 40 -7.04 -14.31 -1.03
CA THR A 40 -7.70 -15.06 -2.10
C THR A 40 -7.72 -14.25 -3.41
N THR A 41 -7.92 -14.93 -4.53
CA THR A 41 -8.03 -14.27 -5.84
C THR A 41 -9.12 -13.20 -5.86
N ASP A 42 -10.28 -13.47 -5.25
CA ASP A 42 -11.39 -12.52 -5.20
C ASP A 42 -11.04 -11.25 -4.42
N ILE A 43 -10.29 -11.38 -3.33
CA ILE A 43 -9.81 -10.22 -2.55
C ILE A 43 -8.82 -9.41 -3.38
N LYS A 44 -7.89 -10.07 -4.08
CA LYS A 44 -6.95 -9.41 -4.99
C LYS A 44 -7.67 -8.66 -6.11
N VAL A 45 -8.69 -9.28 -6.71
CA VAL A 45 -9.54 -8.64 -7.72
C VAL A 45 -10.25 -7.41 -7.16
N ALA A 46 -10.88 -7.54 -5.98
CA ALA A 46 -11.56 -6.41 -5.33
C ALA A 46 -10.59 -5.26 -5.01
N TYR A 47 -9.38 -5.58 -4.56
CA TYR A 47 -8.34 -4.60 -4.27
C TYR A 47 -7.93 -3.80 -5.53
N VAL A 48 -7.62 -4.50 -6.62
CA VAL A 48 -7.23 -3.84 -7.89
C VAL A 48 -8.38 -3.02 -8.46
N LYS A 49 -9.63 -3.54 -8.40
CA LYS A 49 -10.84 -2.78 -8.81
C LYS A 49 -11.04 -1.54 -7.96
N GLY A 50 -10.80 -1.62 -6.64
CA GLY A 50 -10.91 -0.47 -5.73
C GLY A 50 -9.96 0.65 -6.10
N ILE A 51 -8.71 0.32 -6.43
CA ILE A 51 -7.72 1.30 -6.92
C ILE A 51 -8.20 1.91 -8.24
N GLY A 52 -8.67 1.09 -9.18
CA GLY A 52 -9.19 1.56 -10.47
C GLY A 52 -10.38 2.49 -10.31
N ASN A 53 -11.33 2.17 -9.44
CA ASN A 53 -12.50 3.02 -9.16
C ASN A 53 -12.09 4.36 -8.56
N MET A 54 -11.12 4.38 -7.64
CA MET A 54 -10.62 5.62 -7.07
C MET A 54 -9.91 6.49 -8.13
N ALA A 55 -9.12 5.87 -8.99
CA ALA A 55 -8.44 6.56 -10.09
C ALA A 55 -9.43 7.15 -11.10
N ASP A 56 -10.48 6.42 -11.48
CA ASP A 56 -11.55 6.92 -12.34
C ASP A 56 -12.31 8.08 -11.69
N PHE A 57 -12.61 7.96 -10.40
CA PHE A 57 -13.28 9.04 -9.66
C PHE A 57 -12.43 10.31 -9.65
N GLU A 58 -11.13 10.21 -9.39
CA GLU A 58 -10.22 11.37 -9.38
C GLU A 58 -10.14 12.03 -10.76
N ASN A 59 -10.09 11.23 -11.82
CA ASN A 59 -10.12 11.76 -13.19
C ASN A 59 -11.43 12.50 -13.49
N ALA A 60 -12.57 11.96 -13.09
CA ALA A 60 -13.88 12.57 -13.27
C ALA A 60 -14.05 13.85 -12.44
N ALA A 61 -13.45 13.88 -11.24
CA ALA A 61 -13.47 15.05 -10.36
C ALA A 61 -12.53 16.19 -10.84
N GLY A 62 -11.76 15.99 -11.91
CA GLY A 62 -10.85 17.01 -12.45
C GLY A 62 -9.60 17.21 -11.59
N GLY A 63 -9.09 16.17 -10.96
CA GLY A 63 -7.85 16.19 -10.19
C GLY A 63 -6.68 16.76 -10.98
N SER A 64 -5.70 17.34 -10.30
CA SER A 64 -4.51 17.95 -10.89
C SER A 64 -3.22 17.50 -10.21
N GLY A 65 -2.08 17.79 -10.83
CA GLY A 65 -0.77 17.46 -10.28
C GLY A 65 -0.36 16.00 -10.45
N GLN A 66 0.55 15.56 -9.57
CA GLN A 66 1.16 14.22 -9.65
C GLN A 66 0.13 13.10 -9.43
N ALA A 67 -0.79 13.26 -8.48
CA ALA A 67 -1.82 12.27 -8.20
C ALA A 67 -2.74 12.06 -9.42
N ALA A 68 -3.18 13.12 -10.05
CA ALA A 68 -3.98 13.05 -11.28
C ALA A 68 -3.23 12.37 -12.43
N CYS A 69 -1.93 12.63 -12.56
CA CYS A 69 -1.11 11.96 -13.57
C CYS A 69 -1.05 10.44 -13.31
N ILE A 70 -0.83 10.01 -12.07
CA ILE A 70 -0.81 8.61 -11.67
C ILE A 70 -2.16 7.95 -11.97
N SER A 71 -3.27 8.59 -11.58
CA SER A 71 -4.62 8.08 -11.80
C SER A 71 -4.95 7.92 -13.29
N LYS A 72 -4.61 8.91 -14.11
CA LYS A 72 -4.77 8.83 -15.58
C LYS A 72 -3.94 7.69 -16.17
N GLY A 73 -2.69 7.55 -15.75
CA GLY A 73 -1.80 6.48 -16.18
C GLY A 73 -2.36 5.10 -15.82
N PHE A 74 -2.83 4.93 -14.61
CA PHE A 74 -3.41 3.66 -14.15
C PHE A 74 -4.68 3.29 -14.92
N VAL A 75 -5.61 4.22 -15.12
CA VAL A 75 -6.82 4.00 -15.91
C VAL A 75 -6.49 3.65 -17.36
N ALA A 76 -5.50 4.32 -17.96
CA ALA A 76 -5.06 4.02 -19.31
C ALA A 76 -4.50 2.60 -19.45
N GLU A 77 -3.72 2.14 -18.48
CA GLU A 77 -3.17 0.78 -18.46
C GLU A 77 -4.26 -0.28 -18.25
N LEU A 78 -5.26 -0.03 -17.41
CA LEU A 78 -6.40 -0.94 -17.21
C LEU A 78 -7.27 -1.10 -18.47
N LYS A 79 -7.21 -0.18 -19.43
CA LYS A 79 -7.87 -0.35 -20.76
C LYS A 79 -7.16 -1.38 -21.62
N THR A 80 -5.88 -1.64 -21.39
CA THR A 80 -5.03 -2.55 -22.18
C THR A 80 -4.68 -3.83 -21.45
N LYS A 81 -4.80 -3.85 -20.12
CA LYS A 81 -4.51 -5.01 -19.26
C LYS A 81 -5.75 -5.45 -18.51
N THR A 82 -5.88 -6.76 -18.34
CA THR A 82 -6.91 -7.31 -17.46
C THR A 82 -6.47 -7.20 -16.00
N ILE A 83 -7.44 -7.23 -15.07
CA ILE A 83 -7.14 -7.28 -13.63
C ILE A 83 -6.30 -8.50 -13.29
N ALA A 84 -6.55 -9.65 -13.93
CA ALA A 84 -5.75 -10.85 -13.74
C ALA A 84 -4.28 -10.66 -14.14
N GLN A 85 -3.99 -9.90 -15.20
CA GLN A 85 -2.62 -9.57 -15.59
C GLN A 85 -1.95 -8.65 -14.58
N VAL A 86 -2.66 -7.67 -14.02
CA VAL A 86 -2.13 -6.82 -12.94
C VAL A 86 -1.80 -7.67 -11.70
N ILE A 87 -2.70 -8.56 -11.29
CA ILE A 87 -2.46 -9.50 -10.17
C ILE A 87 -1.22 -10.35 -10.43
N ALA A 88 -1.09 -10.92 -11.63
CA ALA A 88 0.06 -11.76 -12.00
C ALA A 88 1.39 -11.00 -11.92
N GLU A 89 1.43 -9.72 -12.31
CA GLU A 89 2.63 -8.88 -12.18
C GLU A 89 3.00 -8.61 -10.71
N VAL A 90 2.01 -8.41 -9.84
CA VAL A 90 2.24 -8.22 -8.40
C VAL A 90 2.72 -9.53 -7.76
N ASP A 91 2.08 -10.65 -8.07
CA ASP A 91 2.49 -11.98 -7.59
C ASP A 91 3.94 -12.29 -8.01
N LYS A 92 4.28 -12.00 -9.27
CA LYS A 92 5.63 -12.16 -9.81
C LYS A 92 6.64 -11.29 -9.08
N PHE A 93 6.30 -10.02 -8.83
CA PHE A 93 7.20 -9.10 -8.13
C PHE A 93 7.59 -9.63 -6.75
N TYR A 94 6.61 -10.01 -5.91
CA TYR A 94 6.91 -10.50 -4.57
C TYR A 94 7.60 -11.86 -4.55
N LYS A 95 7.33 -12.72 -5.53
CA LYS A 95 8.04 -14.00 -5.72
C LYS A 95 9.53 -13.77 -6.06
N GLU A 96 9.82 -12.81 -6.93
CA GLU A 96 11.18 -12.47 -7.35
C GLU A 96 11.93 -11.64 -6.30
N ASN A 97 11.22 -10.95 -5.39
CA ASN A 97 11.78 -10.06 -4.39
C ASN A 97 11.32 -10.40 -2.97
N PRO A 98 11.71 -11.57 -2.42
CA PRO A 98 11.22 -12.01 -1.11
C PRO A 98 11.66 -11.11 0.06
N THR A 99 12.68 -10.28 -0.13
CA THR A 99 13.16 -9.29 0.85
C THR A 99 12.42 -7.95 0.81
N LYS A 100 11.48 -7.77 -0.14
CA LYS A 100 10.72 -6.54 -0.34
C LYS A 100 9.22 -6.73 -0.07
N LEU A 101 8.88 -7.65 0.83
CA LEU A 101 7.48 -7.87 1.21
C LEU A 101 6.85 -6.69 1.96
N ASP A 102 7.64 -5.81 2.53
CA ASP A 102 7.21 -4.56 3.19
C ASP A 102 6.83 -3.45 2.22
N LEU A 103 7.13 -3.60 0.92
CA LEU A 103 6.73 -2.62 -0.08
C LEU A 103 5.21 -2.67 -0.29
N PRO A 104 4.50 -1.52 -0.24
CA PRO A 104 3.06 -1.50 -0.44
C PRO A 104 2.62 -2.05 -1.80
N VAL A 105 1.54 -2.83 -1.81
CA VAL A 105 0.97 -3.43 -3.04
C VAL A 105 0.68 -2.38 -4.10
N VAL A 106 0.10 -1.23 -3.71
CA VAL A 106 -0.19 -0.13 -4.64
C VAL A 106 1.07 0.41 -5.29
N ALA A 107 2.18 0.50 -4.56
CA ALA A 107 3.46 0.94 -5.10
C ALA A 107 4.01 -0.06 -6.14
N VAL A 108 3.86 -1.36 -5.88
CA VAL A 108 4.23 -2.41 -6.84
C VAL A 108 3.38 -2.32 -8.11
N ILE A 109 2.06 -2.14 -7.98
CA ILE A 109 1.16 -1.98 -9.14
C ILE A 109 1.60 -0.77 -9.98
N LEU A 110 1.84 0.37 -9.35
CA LEU A 110 2.25 1.59 -10.05
C LEU A 110 3.61 1.41 -10.74
N GLN A 111 4.55 0.74 -10.10
CA GLN A 111 5.87 0.49 -10.65
C GLN A 111 5.88 -0.49 -11.83
N ARG A 112 5.05 -1.53 -11.76
CA ARG A 112 5.06 -2.67 -12.71
C ARG A 112 4.04 -2.54 -13.83
N CYS A 113 2.93 -1.89 -13.57
CA CYS A 113 1.76 -1.90 -14.46
C CYS A 113 1.39 -0.52 -15.01
N THR A 114 2.04 0.55 -14.57
CA THR A 114 1.67 1.92 -14.94
C THR A 114 2.88 2.66 -15.50
N LYS A 115 2.66 3.51 -16.51
CA LYS A 115 3.70 4.45 -16.93
C LYS A 115 3.91 5.48 -15.84
N LEU A 116 5.13 5.55 -15.33
CA LEU A 116 5.48 6.53 -14.30
C LEU A 116 5.38 7.95 -14.85
N CYS A 117 4.73 8.81 -14.10
CA CYS A 117 4.70 10.23 -14.39
C CYS A 117 6.09 10.83 -14.22
N ALA A 118 6.51 11.66 -15.14
CA ALA A 118 7.75 12.42 -14.99
C ALA A 118 7.69 13.24 -13.69
N PRO A 119 8.77 13.32 -12.90
CA PRO A 119 8.81 14.20 -11.76
C PRO A 119 8.52 15.63 -12.23
N THR A 120 7.55 16.28 -11.58
CA THR A 120 7.30 17.71 -11.82
C THR A 120 8.57 18.46 -11.46
N ALA A 121 9.19 19.13 -12.43
CA ALA A 121 10.29 20.04 -12.14
C ALA A 121 9.78 21.05 -11.10
N GLU A 122 10.30 21.02 -9.89
CA GLU A 122 10.07 22.07 -8.91
C GLU A 122 10.48 23.39 -9.57
N LYS A 123 9.50 24.24 -9.86
CA LYS A 123 9.78 25.63 -10.20
C LYS A 123 10.39 26.26 -8.95
N LYS A 124 11.70 26.42 -8.98
CA LYS A 124 12.40 27.32 -8.05
C LYS A 124 11.92 28.75 -8.23
#